data_c470df9ab283d095697fcf37a9205f8e
#
_entry.id   c470df9ab283d095697fcf37a9205f8e
#
_cell.length_a   1.000
_cell.length_b   1.000
_cell.length_c   1.000
_cell.angle_alpha   90.00
_cell.angle_beta   90.00
_cell.angle_gamma   90.00
#
_symmetry.space_group_name_H-M   'P 1'
#
loop_
_entity.id
_entity.type
_entity.pdbx_description
1 polymer ?
#
loop_
_entity_poly.entity_id
_entity_poly.type
_entity_poly.pdbx_seq_one_letter_code
_entity_poly.pdbx_strand_id
1 'polypeptide(L)'
;MGCNQILDRYIEQLIETSTPQAPAWNIEKIRAGKENTWNYIDGCMIKALIELYEITGEQRYLTFADDYIDFFVQDDGTIKHYNPQEYNLDNVNAGKTLYKLYDLVGKPKYRAAMDTIYRQLETQPRTKEGVFWHKAVYPNQIWLDGMYMAQPFYMQYELSFHNRRACSDSFHMFQVVHDLMRNPLNGLYYHAYDASRKQFWCDPVTGLSANFWLRAEGWFAMALIDTWELMPPSMSAEKDEIRKMFHDLIDAMLPYQDEKTGMWHQVINLPNIAPNYLEESGSAIFANAIMKGVRLGVLGERYYQYGRRAFDGICETCLSEYDGQLALDNICLVAGLGNTAHREGTFDYYMSEPVVKNDAKGVAPLVLAYIETMHHDKLGGKRDPLAPSGVCSIEDPFGGYTPGINAHKGCE
;
A
#
# COMPACT_ATOMS: atom_id res chain seq x y z
N MET A 1 21.73 20.64 -3.33
CA MET A 1 21.66 19.27 -2.76
C MET A 1 20.86 18.41 -3.71
N GLY A 2 21.26 17.15 -3.94
CA GLY A 2 20.45 16.22 -4.70
C GLY A 2 19.22 15.79 -3.90
N CYS A 3 18.15 15.29 -4.57
CA CYS A 3 16.91 14.85 -3.93
C CYS A 3 17.17 13.87 -2.78
N ASN A 4 18.05 12.90 -2.96
CA ASN A 4 18.41 11.90 -1.96
C ASN A 4 18.89 12.53 -0.64
N GLN A 5 19.77 13.53 -0.69
CA GLN A 5 20.27 14.19 0.52
C GLN A 5 19.18 14.99 1.25
N ILE A 6 18.20 15.51 0.52
CA ILE A 6 17.08 16.24 1.11
C ILE A 6 16.15 15.23 1.80
N LEU A 7 15.90 14.08 1.17
CA LEU A 7 15.07 13.02 1.76
C LEU A 7 15.70 12.41 3.01
N ASP A 8 17.03 12.18 3.03
CA ASP A 8 17.73 11.71 4.22
C ASP A 8 17.52 12.67 5.40
N ARG A 9 17.72 13.97 5.18
CA ARG A 9 17.47 15.03 6.18
C ARG A 9 15.99 15.06 6.63
N TYR A 10 15.08 14.89 5.69
CA TYR A 10 13.65 14.92 5.99
C TYR A 10 13.22 13.72 6.85
N ILE A 11 13.71 12.52 6.54
CA ILE A 11 13.46 11.31 7.34
C ILE A 11 14.06 11.48 8.74
N GLU A 12 15.28 12.01 8.84
CA GLU A 12 15.93 12.29 10.11
C GLU A 12 15.12 13.28 10.97
N GLN A 13 14.69 14.39 10.38
CA GLN A 13 13.82 15.37 11.04
C GLN A 13 12.54 14.73 11.59
N LEU A 14 11.88 13.85 10.82
CA LEU A 14 10.67 13.17 11.26
C LEU A 14 10.93 12.21 12.43
N ILE A 15 12.03 11.45 12.39
CA ILE A 15 12.41 10.53 13.46
C ILE A 15 12.74 11.31 14.74
N GLU A 16 13.55 12.36 14.65
CA GLU A 16 13.96 13.17 15.82
C GLU A 16 12.79 13.88 16.51
N THR A 17 11.74 14.21 15.75
CA THR A 17 10.56 14.91 16.26
C THR A 17 9.40 13.99 16.64
N SER A 18 9.55 12.68 16.49
CA SER A 18 8.49 11.70 16.71
C SER A 18 8.73 10.81 17.93
N THR A 19 7.65 10.49 18.61
CA THR A 19 7.60 9.42 19.62
C THR A 19 6.40 8.51 19.33
N PRO A 20 6.33 7.30 19.92
CA PRO A 20 5.15 6.44 19.77
C PRO A 20 3.83 7.10 20.20
N GLN A 21 3.89 7.99 21.20
CA GLN A 21 2.73 8.71 21.72
C GLN A 21 2.31 9.90 20.84
N ALA A 22 3.28 10.52 20.18
CA ALA A 22 3.09 11.74 19.40
C ALA A 22 3.99 11.74 18.15
N PRO A 23 3.69 10.90 17.14
CA PRO A 23 4.46 10.91 15.91
C PRO A 23 4.15 12.15 15.08
N ALA A 24 5.20 12.79 14.55
CA ALA A 24 5.08 14.02 13.75
C ALA A 24 4.35 13.81 12.42
N TRP A 25 4.17 12.57 12.00
CA TRP A 25 3.56 12.17 10.73
C TRP A 25 2.10 11.71 10.83
N ASN A 26 1.51 11.61 12.04
CA ASN A 26 0.09 11.24 12.17
C ASN A 26 -0.78 12.50 12.27
N ILE A 27 -1.00 13.11 11.12
CA ILE A 27 -1.68 14.39 11.01
C ILE A 27 -3.14 14.30 11.45
N GLU A 28 -3.79 13.16 11.30
CA GLU A 28 -5.16 12.95 11.80
C GLU A 28 -5.22 13.08 13.32
N LYS A 29 -4.28 12.46 14.05
CA LYS A 29 -4.21 12.56 15.51
C LYS A 29 -3.83 13.97 15.98
N ILE A 30 -2.83 14.57 15.33
CA ILE A 30 -2.37 15.93 15.63
C ILE A 30 -3.51 16.93 15.46
N ARG A 31 -4.22 16.89 14.35
CA ARG A 31 -5.36 17.80 14.09
C ARG A 31 -6.53 17.57 15.05
N ALA A 32 -6.75 16.33 15.47
CA ALA A 32 -7.79 15.98 16.43
C ALA A 32 -7.41 16.29 17.88
N GLY A 33 -6.15 16.65 18.19
CA GLY A 33 -5.64 16.84 19.55
C GLY A 33 -5.72 15.56 20.38
N LYS A 34 -5.55 14.38 19.76
CA LYS A 34 -5.69 13.07 20.41
C LYS A 34 -4.35 12.39 20.52
N GLU A 35 -4.19 11.63 21.59
CA GLU A 35 -3.05 10.71 21.72
C GLU A 35 -3.05 9.68 20.58
N ASN A 36 -1.84 9.23 20.25
CA ASN A 36 -1.66 8.20 19.25
C ASN A 36 -2.13 6.84 19.77
N THR A 37 -2.56 6.00 18.84
CA THR A 37 -3.04 4.64 19.10
C THR A 37 -2.44 3.70 18.07
N TRP A 38 -2.56 2.39 18.25
CA TRP A 38 -2.25 1.43 17.20
C TRP A 38 -3.09 1.72 15.94
N ASN A 39 -2.44 1.93 14.78
CA ASN A 39 -3.11 2.31 13.54
C ASN A 39 -2.26 2.00 12.29
N TYR A 40 -2.87 2.07 11.11
CA TYR A 40 -2.21 1.77 9.85
C TYR A 40 -1.23 2.86 9.37
N ILE A 41 -1.48 4.11 9.72
CA ILE A 41 -0.65 5.25 9.30
C ILE A 41 0.77 5.04 9.80
N ASP A 42 0.88 4.73 11.09
CA ASP A 42 2.15 4.41 11.73
C ASP A 42 2.73 3.09 11.20
N GLY A 43 1.87 2.09 10.95
CA GLY A 43 2.28 0.83 10.35
C GLY A 43 2.99 1.00 9.00
N CYS A 44 2.50 1.92 8.16
CA CYS A 44 3.15 2.26 6.89
C CYS A 44 4.52 2.90 7.12
N MET A 45 4.61 3.85 8.05
CA MET A 45 5.88 4.54 8.32
C MET A 45 6.92 3.60 8.94
N ILE A 46 6.54 2.80 9.92
CA ILE A 46 7.46 1.84 10.56
C ILE A 46 7.93 0.78 9.56
N LYS A 47 7.05 0.29 8.66
CA LYS A 47 7.45 -0.58 7.55
C LYS A 47 8.54 0.07 6.69
N ALA A 48 8.35 1.32 6.30
CA ALA A 48 9.33 2.05 5.49
C ALA A 48 10.67 2.20 6.21
N LEU A 49 10.68 2.47 7.51
CA LEU A 49 11.92 2.56 8.30
C LEU A 49 12.64 1.21 8.43
N ILE A 50 11.92 0.10 8.58
CA ILE A 50 12.52 -1.24 8.59
C ILE A 50 13.17 -1.54 7.24
N GLU A 51 12.50 -1.27 6.12
CA GLU A 51 13.07 -1.48 4.78
C GLU A 51 14.27 -0.54 4.52
N LEU A 52 14.23 0.68 5.05
CA LEU A 52 15.36 1.59 4.98
C LEU A 52 16.58 1.06 5.77
N TYR A 53 16.36 0.44 6.95
CA TYR A 53 17.39 -0.29 7.65
C TYR A 53 17.97 -1.44 6.80
N GLU A 54 17.11 -2.23 6.17
CA GLU A 54 17.55 -3.39 5.39
C GLU A 54 18.45 -2.97 4.21
N ILE A 55 18.19 -1.82 3.58
CA ILE A 55 19.01 -1.36 2.45
C ILE A 55 20.25 -0.57 2.87
N THR A 56 20.19 0.20 3.97
CA THR A 56 21.30 1.08 4.39
C THR A 56 22.21 0.42 5.43
N GLY A 57 21.67 -0.48 6.26
CA GLY A 57 22.35 -1.02 7.44
C GLY A 57 22.41 -0.06 8.63
N GLU A 58 21.76 1.11 8.56
CA GLU A 58 21.80 2.12 9.61
C GLU A 58 20.94 1.73 10.81
N GLN A 59 21.58 1.33 11.89
CA GLN A 59 20.93 0.79 13.10
C GLN A 59 19.87 1.72 13.71
N ARG A 60 19.99 3.03 13.52
CA ARG A 60 19.02 4.02 14.06
C ARG A 60 17.59 3.75 13.57
N TYR A 61 17.41 3.31 12.32
CA TYR A 61 16.09 3.03 11.76
C TYR A 61 15.45 1.79 12.40
N LEU A 62 16.23 0.73 12.59
CA LEU A 62 15.74 -0.47 13.28
C LEU A 62 15.45 -0.19 14.75
N THR A 63 16.33 0.52 15.45
CA THR A 63 16.14 0.89 16.85
C THR A 63 14.86 1.70 17.02
N PHE A 64 14.65 2.72 16.20
CA PHE A 64 13.43 3.53 16.26
C PHE A 64 12.17 2.70 15.97
N ALA A 65 12.20 1.84 14.94
CA ALA A 65 11.07 0.99 14.58
C ALA A 65 10.73 -0.02 15.70
N ASP A 66 11.75 -0.64 16.31
CA ASP A 66 11.59 -1.56 17.43
C ASP A 66 11.01 -0.86 18.67
N ASP A 67 11.59 0.27 19.09
CA ASP A 67 11.11 1.04 20.25
C ASP A 67 9.67 1.51 20.05
N TYR A 68 9.33 1.91 18.82
CA TYR A 68 7.99 2.36 18.46
C TYR A 68 6.94 1.25 18.60
N ILE A 69 7.21 0.08 18.04
CA ILE A 69 6.30 -1.08 18.10
C ILE A 69 6.29 -1.69 19.51
N ASP A 70 7.43 -1.73 20.18
CA ASP A 70 7.59 -2.24 21.54
C ASP A 70 6.71 -1.49 22.55
N PHE A 71 6.53 -0.19 22.35
CA PHE A 71 5.63 0.63 23.16
C PHE A 71 4.17 0.15 23.13
N PHE A 72 3.68 -0.31 21.98
CA PHE A 72 2.31 -0.78 21.83
C PHE A 72 2.11 -2.25 22.19
N VAL A 73 3.10 -3.10 21.94
CA VAL A 73 2.99 -4.55 22.15
C VAL A 73 3.41 -4.93 23.56
N GLN A 74 2.47 -5.56 24.30
CA GLN A 74 2.71 -6.04 25.67
C GLN A 74 3.36 -7.44 25.66
N ASP A 75 3.95 -7.86 26.78
CA ASP A 75 4.68 -9.12 26.89
C ASP A 75 3.81 -10.36 26.62
N ASP A 76 2.51 -10.27 26.85
CA ASP A 76 1.53 -11.32 26.56
C ASP A 76 1.00 -11.32 25.11
N GLY A 77 1.51 -10.40 24.28
CA GLY A 77 1.07 -10.22 22.88
C GLY A 77 -0.22 -9.41 22.72
N THR A 78 -0.77 -8.84 23.80
CA THR A 78 -1.82 -7.84 23.66
C THR A 78 -1.26 -6.53 23.12
N ILE A 79 -2.09 -5.76 22.44
CA ILE A 79 -1.65 -4.53 21.78
C ILE A 79 -2.47 -3.36 22.34
N LYS A 80 -1.80 -2.32 22.82
CA LYS A 80 -2.45 -1.12 23.37
C LYS A 80 -3.37 -0.49 22.30
N HIS A 81 -4.59 -0.18 22.67
CA HIS A 81 -5.60 0.45 21.81
C HIS A 81 -5.99 -0.37 20.58
N TYR A 82 -5.73 -1.67 20.57
CA TYR A 82 -6.21 -2.61 19.57
C TYR A 82 -7.41 -3.39 20.12
N ASN A 83 -8.55 -3.29 19.44
CA ASN A 83 -9.75 -4.02 19.78
C ASN A 83 -10.17 -4.92 18.59
N PRO A 84 -9.96 -6.24 18.67
CA PRO A 84 -10.29 -7.15 17.57
C PRO A 84 -11.79 -7.20 17.23
N GLN A 85 -12.68 -6.83 18.16
CA GLN A 85 -14.13 -6.81 17.92
C GLN A 85 -14.59 -5.63 17.06
N GLU A 86 -13.76 -4.64 16.82
CA GLU A 86 -14.02 -3.60 15.83
C GLU A 86 -13.92 -4.12 14.40
N TYR A 87 -13.31 -5.30 14.25
CA TYR A 87 -13.06 -5.91 12.95
C TYR A 87 -12.50 -4.89 11.94
N ASN A 88 -11.60 -4.03 12.41
CA ASN A 88 -11.03 -2.96 11.63
C ASN A 88 -9.77 -3.46 10.92
N LEU A 89 -9.85 -3.63 9.59
CA LEU A 89 -8.71 -4.08 8.80
C LEU A 89 -7.54 -3.09 8.81
N ASP A 90 -7.80 -1.78 8.99
CA ASP A 90 -6.72 -0.79 9.10
C ASP A 90 -5.77 -1.13 10.26
N ASN A 91 -6.31 -1.66 11.37
CA ASN A 91 -5.51 -2.01 12.53
C ASN A 91 -4.67 -3.29 12.31
N VAL A 92 -4.95 -4.09 11.29
CA VAL A 92 -4.13 -5.24 10.89
C VAL A 92 -2.83 -4.79 10.22
N ASN A 93 -2.85 -3.66 9.52
CA ASN A 93 -1.72 -3.19 8.71
C ASN A 93 -0.41 -3.07 9.50
N ALA A 94 -0.45 -2.44 10.67
CA ALA A 94 0.75 -2.30 11.50
C ALA A 94 1.34 -3.66 11.94
N GLY A 95 0.53 -4.70 11.96
CA GLY A 95 0.98 -6.08 12.22
C GLY A 95 1.99 -6.62 11.21
N LYS A 96 2.03 -6.06 10.00
CA LYS A 96 3.04 -6.45 8.99
C LYS A 96 4.47 -6.19 9.44
N THR A 97 4.68 -5.18 10.28
CA THR A 97 6.00 -4.84 10.82
C THR A 97 6.52 -5.88 11.80
N LEU A 98 5.62 -6.61 12.45
CA LEU A 98 5.96 -7.59 13.49
C LEU A 98 6.78 -8.77 12.93
N TYR A 99 6.59 -9.17 11.68
CA TYR A 99 7.35 -10.27 11.08
C TYR A 99 8.84 -9.94 11.02
N LYS A 100 9.17 -8.81 10.41
CA LYS A 100 10.55 -8.35 10.28
C LYS A 100 11.20 -8.05 11.63
N LEU A 101 10.47 -7.39 12.53
CA LEU A 101 10.99 -7.12 13.88
C LEU A 101 11.20 -8.43 14.67
N TYR A 102 10.31 -9.42 14.53
CA TYR A 102 10.51 -10.72 15.15
C TYR A 102 11.78 -11.40 14.63
N ASP A 103 12.02 -11.37 13.32
CA ASP A 103 13.20 -11.98 12.70
C ASP A 103 14.49 -11.22 13.06
N LEU A 104 14.47 -9.89 13.12
CA LEU A 104 15.65 -9.05 13.33
C LEU A 104 16.01 -8.87 14.81
N VAL A 105 15.00 -8.79 15.68
CA VAL A 105 15.19 -8.46 17.12
C VAL A 105 14.93 -9.65 18.03
N GLY A 106 14.08 -10.60 17.61
CA GLY A 106 13.83 -11.85 18.32
C GLY A 106 12.92 -11.74 19.55
N LYS A 107 12.15 -10.66 19.74
CA LYS A 107 11.24 -10.51 20.88
C LYS A 107 10.03 -11.45 20.76
N PRO A 108 9.81 -12.41 21.70
CA PRO A 108 8.71 -13.38 21.60
C PRO A 108 7.31 -12.73 21.58
N LYS A 109 7.17 -11.56 22.22
CA LYS A 109 5.90 -10.81 22.24
C LYS A 109 5.41 -10.40 20.86
N TYR A 110 6.31 -10.19 19.89
CA TYR A 110 5.91 -9.87 18.50
C TYR A 110 5.22 -11.06 17.84
N ARG A 111 5.71 -12.28 18.11
CA ARG A 111 5.00 -13.49 17.64
C ARG A 111 3.62 -13.62 18.27
N ALA A 112 3.51 -13.41 19.57
CA ALA A 112 2.23 -13.44 20.28
C ALA A 112 1.25 -12.35 19.79
N ALA A 113 1.75 -11.17 19.44
CA ALA A 113 0.96 -10.10 18.86
C ALA A 113 0.46 -10.43 17.43
N MET A 114 1.28 -11.10 16.61
CA MET A 114 0.82 -11.62 15.32
C MET A 114 -0.34 -12.60 15.49
N ASP A 115 -0.29 -13.48 16.50
CA ASP A 115 -1.39 -14.40 16.81
C ASP A 115 -2.66 -13.65 17.25
N THR A 116 -2.49 -12.57 18.00
CA THR A 116 -3.62 -11.71 18.43
C THR A 116 -4.31 -11.06 17.23
N ILE A 117 -3.55 -10.54 16.28
CA ILE A 117 -4.10 -9.93 15.05
C ILE A 117 -4.73 -11.00 14.15
N TYR A 118 -4.08 -12.15 13.99
CA TYR A 118 -4.59 -13.22 13.15
C TYR A 118 -5.94 -13.76 13.65
N ARG A 119 -6.15 -13.87 14.97
CA ARG A 119 -7.45 -14.27 15.56
C ARG A 119 -8.59 -13.33 15.18
N GLN A 120 -8.34 -12.03 14.93
CA GLN A 120 -9.35 -11.17 14.33
C GLN A 120 -9.75 -11.66 12.94
N LEU A 121 -8.77 -11.98 12.08
CA LEU A 121 -9.02 -12.39 10.70
C LEU A 121 -9.75 -13.75 10.61
N GLU A 122 -9.53 -14.68 11.56
CA GLU A 122 -10.27 -15.93 11.61
C GLU A 122 -11.78 -15.71 11.78
N THR A 123 -12.17 -14.65 12.45
CA THR A 123 -13.58 -14.31 12.74
C THR A 123 -14.06 -13.06 12.01
N GLN A 124 -13.24 -12.48 11.14
CA GLN A 124 -13.59 -11.26 10.38
C GLN A 124 -14.87 -11.48 9.60
N PRO A 125 -15.90 -10.64 9.77
CA PRO A 125 -17.11 -10.72 8.97
C PRO A 125 -16.82 -10.64 7.47
N ARG A 126 -17.61 -11.33 6.67
CA ARG A 126 -17.43 -11.42 5.21
C ARG A 126 -18.68 -11.01 4.46
N THR A 127 -18.50 -10.51 3.26
CA THR A 127 -19.60 -10.37 2.30
C THR A 127 -20.07 -11.73 1.81
N LYS A 128 -21.17 -11.77 1.10
CA LYS A 128 -21.69 -13.02 0.49
C LYS A 128 -20.74 -13.60 -0.56
N GLU A 129 -19.85 -12.77 -1.11
CA GLU A 129 -18.81 -13.17 -2.06
C GLU A 129 -17.56 -13.74 -1.37
N GLY A 130 -17.51 -13.73 -0.03
CA GLY A 130 -16.43 -14.30 0.77
C GLY A 130 -15.30 -13.33 1.15
N VAL A 131 -15.35 -12.06 0.76
CA VAL A 131 -14.33 -11.06 1.07
C VAL A 131 -14.58 -10.44 2.44
N PHE A 132 -13.53 -10.12 3.18
CA PHE A 132 -13.61 -9.43 4.47
C PHE A 132 -14.33 -8.10 4.38
N TRP A 133 -15.21 -7.81 5.34
CA TRP A 133 -15.67 -6.45 5.55
C TRP A 133 -14.50 -5.56 5.93
N HIS A 134 -14.49 -4.33 5.40
CA HIS A 134 -13.42 -3.39 5.74
C HIS A 134 -13.38 -3.07 7.25
N LYS A 135 -14.55 -2.87 7.87
CA LYS A 135 -14.72 -2.65 9.33
C LYS A 135 -16.11 -3.10 9.77
N ALA A 136 -16.29 -3.40 11.06
CA ALA A 136 -17.62 -3.68 11.61
C ALA A 136 -18.61 -2.52 11.41
N VAL A 137 -18.13 -1.27 11.47
CA VAL A 137 -18.95 -0.07 11.24
C VAL A 137 -19.34 0.12 9.76
N TYR A 138 -18.77 -0.65 8.85
CA TYR A 138 -19.05 -0.66 7.41
C TYR A 138 -19.50 -2.07 6.96
N PRO A 139 -20.64 -2.58 7.45
CA PRO A 139 -21.08 -3.94 7.18
C PRO A 139 -21.32 -4.16 5.68
N ASN A 140 -20.91 -5.33 5.20
CA ASN A 140 -21.02 -5.75 3.80
C ASN A 140 -20.20 -4.92 2.80
N GLN A 141 -19.21 -4.14 3.25
CA GLN A 141 -18.42 -3.28 2.37
C GLN A 141 -17.02 -3.84 2.15
N ILE A 142 -16.60 -3.86 0.88
CA ILE A 142 -15.24 -4.12 0.42
C ILE A 142 -14.65 -2.79 -0.03
N TRP A 143 -13.49 -2.41 0.51
CA TRP A 143 -12.72 -1.25 0.09
C TRP A 143 -11.36 -1.73 -0.43
N LEU A 144 -10.85 -1.10 -1.48
CA LEU A 144 -9.52 -1.44 -2.00
C LEU A 144 -8.43 -1.30 -0.93
N ASP A 145 -8.58 -0.29 -0.06
CA ASP A 145 -7.73 -0.07 1.11
C ASP A 145 -7.61 -1.33 1.99
N GLY A 146 -8.73 -2.02 2.24
CA GLY A 146 -8.78 -3.22 3.05
C GLY A 146 -7.93 -4.37 2.50
N MET A 147 -7.72 -4.41 1.18
CA MET A 147 -6.86 -5.41 0.56
C MET A 147 -5.39 -5.19 0.98
N TYR A 148 -4.90 -3.96 0.97
CA TYR A 148 -3.56 -3.67 1.46
C TYR A 148 -3.43 -3.81 2.98
N MET A 149 -4.47 -3.40 3.70
CA MET A 149 -4.44 -3.45 5.17
C MET A 149 -4.29 -4.89 5.68
N ALA A 150 -4.98 -5.86 5.06
CA ALA A 150 -5.06 -7.22 5.58
C ALA A 150 -4.28 -8.27 4.78
N GLN A 151 -4.31 -8.26 3.44
CA GLN A 151 -3.90 -9.44 2.66
C GLN A 151 -2.40 -9.78 2.76
N PRO A 152 -1.44 -8.81 2.74
CA PRO A 152 -0.03 -9.15 2.93
C PRO A 152 0.23 -9.75 4.33
N PHE A 153 -0.42 -9.24 5.39
CA PHE A 153 -0.31 -9.84 6.72
C PHE A 153 -0.90 -11.25 6.76
N TYR A 154 -2.10 -11.43 6.20
CA TYR A 154 -2.81 -12.71 6.20
C TYR A 154 -2.04 -13.77 5.43
N MET A 155 -1.59 -13.47 4.21
CA MET A 155 -0.78 -14.38 3.40
C MET A 155 0.51 -14.77 4.13
N GLN A 156 1.22 -13.80 4.70
CA GLN A 156 2.48 -14.06 5.40
C GLN A 156 2.28 -14.94 6.65
N TYR A 157 1.20 -14.72 7.41
CA TYR A 157 0.87 -15.55 8.57
C TYR A 157 0.63 -17.00 8.18
N GLU A 158 -0.17 -17.24 7.14
CA GLU A 158 -0.46 -18.56 6.61
C GLU A 158 0.79 -19.30 6.13
N LEU A 159 1.68 -18.58 5.44
CA LEU A 159 2.94 -19.13 4.97
C LEU A 159 3.91 -19.46 6.10
N SER A 160 3.96 -18.61 7.12
CA SER A 160 4.96 -18.73 8.19
C SER A 160 4.53 -19.68 9.31
N PHE A 161 3.23 -19.72 9.65
CA PHE A 161 2.77 -20.35 10.89
C PHE A 161 1.62 -21.33 10.74
N HIS A 162 0.88 -21.28 9.64
CA HIS A 162 -0.31 -22.13 9.42
C HIS A 162 -0.18 -23.16 8.30
N ASN A 163 1.04 -23.38 7.84
CA ASN A 163 1.32 -24.36 6.80
C ASN A 163 0.49 -24.16 5.52
N ARG A 164 0.24 -22.89 5.15
CA ARG A 164 -0.51 -22.43 3.97
C ARG A 164 -2.00 -22.79 3.97
N ARG A 165 -2.57 -23.00 5.12
CA ARG A 165 -3.94 -23.53 5.26
C ARG A 165 -5.00 -22.65 4.57
N ALA A 166 -4.82 -21.33 4.59
CA ALA A 166 -5.76 -20.39 4.00
C ALA A 166 -5.14 -19.44 2.95
N CYS A 167 -3.99 -19.77 2.37
CA CYS A 167 -3.43 -18.98 1.27
C CYS A 167 -4.38 -18.85 0.08
N SER A 168 -5.15 -19.92 -0.24
CA SER A 168 -6.17 -19.91 -1.29
C SER A 168 -7.34 -18.97 -0.98
N ASP A 169 -7.65 -18.77 0.30
CA ASP A 169 -8.69 -17.83 0.73
C ASP A 169 -8.26 -16.38 0.50
N SER A 170 -7.00 -16.04 0.85
CA SER A 170 -6.42 -14.73 0.52
C SER A 170 -6.42 -14.48 -0.99
N PHE A 171 -5.98 -15.47 -1.77
CA PHE A 171 -5.98 -15.37 -3.24
C PHE A 171 -7.40 -15.19 -3.81
N HIS A 172 -8.39 -15.95 -3.32
CA HIS A 172 -9.79 -15.81 -3.71
C HIS A 172 -10.31 -14.37 -3.52
N MET A 173 -9.93 -13.70 -2.43
CA MET A 173 -10.34 -12.31 -2.21
C MET A 173 -9.80 -11.36 -3.28
N PHE A 174 -8.57 -11.56 -3.77
CA PHE A 174 -8.05 -10.79 -4.90
C PHE A 174 -8.84 -11.03 -6.17
N GLN A 175 -9.20 -12.28 -6.48
CA GLN A 175 -10.03 -12.63 -7.64
C GLN A 175 -11.39 -11.94 -7.57
N VAL A 176 -12.07 -12.03 -6.43
CA VAL A 176 -13.38 -11.38 -6.24
C VAL A 176 -13.31 -9.87 -6.39
N VAL A 177 -12.29 -9.23 -5.81
CA VAL A 177 -12.10 -7.78 -5.96
C VAL A 177 -11.83 -7.41 -7.42
N HIS A 178 -11.01 -8.18 -8.12
CA HIS A 178 -10.75 -7.98 -9.54
C HIS A 178 -12.02 -8.08 -10.38
N ASP A 179 -12.82 -9.11 -10.17
CA ASP A 179 -14.02 -9.38 -10.96
C ASP A 179 -15.15 -8.37 -10.69
N LEU A 180 -15.31 -7.92 -9.43
CA LEU A 180 -16.40 -7.04 -9.03
C LEU A 180 -16.08 -5.56 -9.19
N MET A 181 -14.84 -5.14 -8.90
CA MET A 181 -14.53 -3.73 -8.72
C MET A 181 -13.76 -3.12 -9.89
N ARG A 182 -13.28 -3.91 -10.81
CA ARG A 182 -12.58 -3.42 -12.02
C ARG A 182 -13.58 -2.92 -13.06
N ASN A 183 -13.37 -1.70 -13.56
CA ASN A 183 -14.11 -1.19 -14.68
C ASN A 183 -13.57 -1.78 -16.00
N PRO A 184 -14.38 -2.49 -16.80
CA PRO A 184 -13.89 -3.16 -18.00
C PRO A 184 -13.53 -2.19 -19.15
N LEU A 185 -13.96 -0.92 -19.09
CA LEU A 185 -13.72 0.05 -20.15
C LEU A 185 -12.35 0.74 -20.03
N ASN A 186 -11.89 1.03 -18.82
CA ASN A 186 -10.65 1.74 -18.59
C ASN A 186 -9.63 0.98 -17.71
N GLY A 187 -10.02 -0.17 -17.15
CA GLY A 187 -9.16 -1.01 -16.33
C GLY A 187 -8.95 -0.54 -14.90
N LEU A 188 -9.46 0.64 -14.52
CA LEU A 188 -9.37 1.18 -13.16
C LEU A 188 -10.33 0.46 -12.22
N TYR A 189 -10.06 0.57 -10.91
CA TYR A 189 -10.90 -0.04 -9.88
C TYR A 189 -11.68 1.00 -9.09
N TYR A 190 -12.96 0.75 -8.85
CA TYR A 190 -13.78 1.60 -8.00
C TYR A 190 -13.28 1.54 -6.55
N HIS A 191 -13.35 2.66 -5.82
CA HIS A 191 -12.85 2.78 -4.45
C HIS A 191 -13.43 1.70 -3.51
N ALA A 192 -14.75 1.46 -3.59
CA ALA A 192 -15.42 0.48 -2.75
C ALA A 192 -16.64 -0.16 -3.43
N TYR A 193 -17.07 -1.29 -2.84
CA TYR A 193 -18.25 -2.06 -3.20
C TYR A 193 -19.09 -2.33 -1.94
N ASP A 194 -20.41 -2.10 -2.02
CA ASP A 194 -21.38 -2.50 -1.01
C ASP A 194 -22.18 -3.72 -1.49
N ALA A 195 -21.91 -4.89 -0.91
CA ALA A 195 -22.61 -6.13 -1.25
C ALA A 195 -24.11 -6.08 -0.91
N SER A 196 -24.53 -5.21 0.00
CA SER A 196 -25.94 -5.00 0.32
C SER A 196 -26.67 -4.08 -0.67
N ARG A 197 -25.93 -3.26 -1.42
CA ARG A 197 -26.42 -2.24 -2.37
C ARG A 197 -27.38 -1.23 -1.74
N LYS A 198 -27.21 -0.94 -0.45
CA LYS A 198 -28.09 -0.07 0.32
C LYS A 198 -27.41 1.23 0.77
N GLN A 199 -26.13 1.33 0.62
CA GLN A 199 -25.41 2.54 0.98
C GLN A 199 -25.73 3.67 -0.01
N PHE A 200 -25.87 4.88 0.53
CA PHE A 200 -26.24 6.04 -0.29
C PHE A 200 -25.15 6.45 -1.30
N TRP A 201 -23.90 6.05 -1.06
CA TRP A 201 -22.77 6.33 -1.93
C TRP A 201 -22.58 5.33 -3.08
N CYS A 202 -23.27 4.20 -3.05
CA CYS A 202 -23.10 3.18 -4.07
C CYS A 202 -24.22 3.23 -5.13
N ASP A 203 -23.89 2.76 -6.32
CA ASP A 203 -24.89 2.49 -7.34
C ASP A 203 -25.81 1.34 -6.89
N PRO A 204 -27.14 1.51 -6.92
CA PRO A 204 -28.08 0.52 -6.38
C PRO A 204 -28.17 -0.77 -7.20
N VAL A 205 -27.66 -0.77 -8.45
CA VAL A 205 -27.65 -1.95 -9.31
C VAL A 205 -26.36 -2.72 -9.17
N THR A 206 -25.22 -2.04 -9.20
CA THR A 206 -23.89 -2.67 -9.14
C THR A 206 -23.33 -2.80 -7.73
N GLY A 207 -23.65 -1.89 -6.82
CA GLY A 207 -23.04 -1.78 -5.50
C GLY A 207 -21.72 -0.99 -5.48
N LEU A 208 -21.26 -0.50 -6.61
CA LEU A 208 -19.98 0.19 -6.76
C LEU A 208 -20.06 1.67 -6.38
N SER A 209 -18.97 2.22 -5.85
CA SER A 209 -18.78 3.65 -5.66
C SER A 209 -18.66 4.40 -7.00
N ALA A 210 -18.81 5.74 -6.99
CA ALA A 210 -18.91 6.49 -8.22
C ALA A 210 -17.57 6.78 -8.93
N ASN A 211 -16.46 6.86 -8.17
CA ASN A 211 -15.19 7.38 -8.68
C ASN A 211 -14.00 6.44 -8.43
N PHE A 212 -12.92 6.69 -9.18
CA PHE A 212 -11.62 6.03 -9.06
C PHE A 212 -10.69 6.94 -8.23
N TRP A 213 -10.56 6.64 -6.95
CA TRP A 213 -9.73 7.42 -6.03
C TRP A 213 -8.29 6.93 -6.06
N LEU A 214 -7.36 7.84 -6.33
CA LEU A 214 -5.95 7.52 -6.58
C LEU A 214 -5.31 6.69 -5.45
N ARG A 215 -5.50 7.08 -4.19
CA ARG A 215 -4.87 6.36 -3.07
C ARG A 215 -5.45 4.96 -2.86
N ALA A 216 -6.74 4.75 -3.10
CA ALA A 216 -7.34 3.42 -3.02
C ALA A 216 -6.78 2.48 -4.09
N GLU A 217 -6.68 2.93 -5.33
CA GLU A 217 -6.01 2.21 -6.42
C GLU A 217 -4.56 1.88 -6.05
N GLY A 218 -3.84 2.85 -5.50
CA GLY A 218 -2.47 2.67 -5.02
C GLY A 218 -2.37 1.61 -3.93
N TRP A 219 -3.26 1.62 -2.92
CA TRP A 219 -3.29 0.58 -1.92
C TRP A 219 -3.51 -0.81 -2.53
N PHE A 220 -4.38 -0.92 -3.54
CA PHE A 220 -4.59 -2.19 -4.21
C PHE A 220 -3.35 -2.64 -4.99
N ALA A 221 -2.66 -1.73 -5.67
CA ALA A 221 -1.39 -2.03 -6.32
C ALA A 221 -0.33 -2.55 -5.32
N MET A 222 -0.19 -1.90 -4.15
CA MET A 222 0.69 -2.39 -3.09
C MET A 222 0.24 -3.74 -2.51
N ALA A 223 -1.07 -3.96 -2.35
CA ALA A 223 -1.59 -5.25 -1.90
C ALA A 223 -1.16 -6.38 -2.86
N LEU A 224 -1.30 -6.16 -4.16
CA LEU A 224 -0.93 -7.12 -5.20
C LEU A 224 0.58 -7.41 -5.17
N ILE A 225 1.43 -6.38 -5.22
CA ILE A 225 2.88 -6.59 -5.34
C ILE A 225 3.52 -7.12 -4.05
N ASP A 226 3.07 -6.65 -2.86
CA ASP A 226 3.57 -7.12 -1.58
C ASP A 226 3.14 -8.57 -1.32
N THR A 227 1.89 -8.93 -1.66
CA THR A 227 1.43 -10.33 -1.56
C THR A 227 2.15 -11.22 -2.56
N TRP A 228 2.34 -10.77 -3.79
CA TRP A 228 3.09 -11.52 -4.81
C TRP A 228 4.52 -11.84 -4.36
N GLU A 229 5.22 -10.88 -3.75
CA GLU A 229 6.58 -11.07 -3.23
C GLU A 229 6.64 -12.18 -2.16
N LEU A 230 5.63 -12.26 -1.29
CA LEU A 230 5.54 -13.27 -0.24
C LEU A 230 5.24 -14.68 -0.77
N MET A 231 4.49 -14.81 -1.86
CA MET A 231 4.03 -16.09 -2.38
C MET A 231 5.21 -16.95 -2.86
N PRO A 232 5.31 -18.22 -2.44
CA PRO A 232 6.38 -19.12 -2.85
C PRO A 232 6.18 -19.62 -4.30
N PRO A 233 7.25 -20.11 -4.95
CA PRO A 233 7.16 -20.67 -6.31
C PRO A 233 6.16 -21.83 -6.47
N SER A 234 5.84 -22.54 -5.38
CA SER A 234 4.85 -23.62 -5.40
C SER A 234 3.40 -23.14 -5.56
N MET A 235 3.15 -21.83 -5.51
CA MET A 235 1.88 -21.16 -5.82
C MET A 235 1.97 -20.45 -7.16
N SER A 236 2.58 -21.08 -8.15
CA SER A 236 2.92 -20.41 -9.43
C SER A 236 1.70 -19.94 -10.20
N ALA A 237 0.60 -20.69 -10.19
CA ALA A 237 -0.62 -20.32 -10.91
C ALA A 237 -1.28 -19.08 -10.29
N GLU A 238 -1.45 -19.07 -8.98
CA GLU A 238 -2.00 -17.94 -8.24
C GLU A 238 -1.09 -16.71 -8.36
N LYS A 239 0.22 -16.95 -8.31
CA LYS A 239 1.23 -15.91 -8.46
C LYS A 239 1.19 -15.27 -9.85
N ASP A 240 0.97 -16.06 -10.90
CA ASP A 240 0.82 -15.55 -12.26
C ASP A 240 -0.47 -14.73 -12.44
N GLU A 241 -1.56 -15.10 -11.78
CA GLU A 241 -2.80 -14.31 -11.80
C GLU A 241 -2.63 -12.98 -11.07
N ILE A 242 -2.04 -12.96 -9.86
CA ILE A 242 -1.73 -11.71 -9.13
C ILE A 242 -0.81 -10.82 -9.97
N ARG A 243 0.21 -11.38 -10.61
CA ARG A 243 1.09 -10.66 -11.53
C ARG A 243 0.31 -10.02 -12.69
N LYS A 244 -0.62 -10.77 -13.28
CA LYS A 244 -1.47 -10.24 -14.36
C LYS A 244 -2.36 -9.11 -13.87
N MET A 245 -3.04 -9.26 -12.73
CA MET A 245 -3.86 -8.19 -12.13
C MET A 245 -3.03 -6.93 -11.88
N PHE A 246 -1.81 -7.08 -11.33
CA PHE A 246 -0.92 -5.96 -11.08
C PHE A 246 -0.48 -5.27 -12.38
N HIS A 247 -0.06 -6.04 -13.37
CA HIS A 247 0.36 -5.51 -14.66
C HIS A 247 -0.78 -4.76 -15.37
N ASP A 248 -1.97 -5.35 -15.41
CA ASP A 248 -3.16 -4.75 -16.03
C ASP A 248 -3.56 -3.44 -15.31
N LEU A 249 -3.42 -3.36 -13.97
CA LEU A 249 -3.66 -2.15 -13.20
C LEU A 249 -2.63 -1.06 -13.55
N ILE A 250 -1.35 -1.41 -13.57
CA ILE A 250 -0.32 -0.43 -13.93
C ILE A 250 -0.55 0.11 -15.34
N ASP A 251 -0.82 -0.75 -16.32
CA ASP A 251 -1.12 -0.32 -17.69
C ASP A 251 -2.35 0.58 -17.77
N ALA A 252 -3.38 0.33 -16.97
CA ALA A 252 -4.57 1.17 -16.89
C ALA A 252 -4.27 2.57 -16.29
N MET A 253 -3.27 2.68 -15.43
CA MET A 253 -2.87 3.94 -14.79
C MET A 253 -2.01 4.84 -15.68
N LEU A 254 -1.15 4.25 -16.55
CA LEU A 254 -0.19 5.02 -17.33
C LEU A 254 -0.81 6.12 -18.23
N PRO A 255 -1.98 5.92 -18.88
CA PRO A 255 -2.61 6.98 -19.69
C PRO A 255 -3.02 8.23 -18.91
N TYR A 256 -3.13 8.14 -17.59
CA TYR A 256 -3.51 9.24 -16.71
C TYR A 256 -2.34 9.90 -15.99
N GLN A 257 -1.11 9.45 -16.26
CA GLN A 257 0.09 10.04 -15.67
C GLN A 257 0.35 11.43 -16.26
N ASP A 258 0.51 12.45 -15.41
CA ASP A 258 0.85 13.79 -15.85
C ASP A 258 2.21 13.83 -16.56
N GLU A 259 2.28 14.44 -17.72
CA GLU A 259 3.47 14.42 -18.57
C GLU A 259 4.65 15.21 -17.95
N LYS A 260 4.37 16.24 -17.14
CA LYS A 260 5.42 17.10 -16.56
C LYS A 260 6.00 16.52 -15.30
N THR A 261 5.11 16.10 -14.38
CA THR A 261 5.50 15.69 -13.02
C THR A 261 5.57 14.17 -12.88
N GLY A 262 4.92 13.41 -13.76
CA GLY A 262 4.76 11.99 -13.59
C GLY A 262 3.79 11.59 -12.48
N MET A 263 3.13 12.53 -11.82
CA MET A 263 2.14 12.28 -10.78
C MET A 263 0.77 11.99 -11.38
N TRP A 264 -0.20 11.63 -10.53
CA TRP A 264 -1.59 11.40 -10.90
C TRP A 264 -2.54 12.30 -10.11
N HIS A 265 -3.70 12.55 -10.69
CA HIS A 265 -4.74 13.36 -10.07
C HIS A 265 -5.52 12.57 -9.01
N GLN A 266 -6.04 13.26 -7.99
CA GLN A 266 -6.84 12.73 -6.88
C GLN A 266 -7.99 11.82 -7.35
N VAL A 267 -8.75 12.25 -8.37
CA VAL A 267 -9.71 11.42 -9.12
C VAL A 267 -9.11 11.15 -10.50
N ILE A 268 -8.67 9.93 -10.70
CA ILE A 268 -7.72 9.55 -11.76
C ILE A 268 -8.19 9.91 -13.16
N ASN A 269 -9.40 9.52 -13.51
CA ASN A 269 -9.95 9.62 -14.87
C ASN A 269 -10.54 10.99 -15.22
N LEU A 270 -10.37 11.98 -14.33
CA LEU A 270 -10.90 13.34 -14.50
C LEU A 270 -9.78 14.42 -14.41
N PRO A 271 -8.62 14.25 -15.08
CA PRO A 271 -7.47 15.11 -14.89
C PRO A 271 -7.73 16.57 -15.29
N ASN A 272 -8.66 16.82 -16.22
CA ASN A 272 -8.95 18.14 -16.76
C ASN A 272 -10.15 18.83 -16.09
N ILE A 273 -10.71 18.26 -15.03
CA ILE A 273 -11.87 18.80 -14.32
C ILE A 273 -11.40 19.56 -13.08
N ALA A 274 -11.47 20.90 -13.10
CA ALA A 274 -11.15 21.69 -11.91
C ALA A 274 -12.22 21.47 -10.81
N PRO A 275 -11.85 21.43 -9.54
CA PRO A 275 -10.54 21.70 -8.96
C PRO A 275 -9.66 20.45 -8.68
N ASN A 276 -9.75 19.39 -9.51
CA ASN A 276 -8.90 18.22 -9.35
C ASN A 276 -7.41 18.58 -9.33
N TYR A 277 -6.62 17.89 -8.55
CA TYR A 277 -5.22 18.21 -8.32
C TYR A 277 -4.33 16.96 -8.38
N LEU A 278 -3.05 17.16 -8.68
CA LEU A 278 -2.04 16.11 -8.61
C LEU A 278 -1.80 15.77 -7.14
N GLU A 279 -2.11 14.55 -6.74
CA GLU A 279 -2.11 14.15 -5.34
C GLU A 279 -0.85 13.35 -5.02
N GLU A 280 -0.17 13.74 -3.94
CA GLU A 280 1.14 13.20 -3.58
C GLU A 280 1.08 11.73 -3.18
N SER A 281 0.21 11.35 -2.22
CA SER A 281 0.29 10.04 -1.55
C SER A 281 0.03 8.86 -2.51
N GLY A 282 -0.98 8.97 -3.33
CA GLY A 282 -1.26 7.95 -4.33
C GLY A 282 -0.19 7.90 -5.41
N SER A 283 0.38 9.06 -5.79
CA SER A 283 1.50 9.13 -6.74
C SER A 283 2.75 8.48 -6.17
N ALA A 284 3.06 8.68 -4.89
CA ALA A 284 4.19 8.03 -4.22
C ALA A 284 3.97 6.50 -4.11
N ILE A 285 2.74 6.06 -3.83
CA ILE A 285 2.39 4.63 -3.82
C ILE A 285 2.65 4.00 -5.20
N PHE A 286 2.21 4.64 -6.29
CA PHE A 286 2.45 4.11 -7.64
C PHE A 286 3.92 4.18 -8.03
N ALA A 287 4.65 5.23 -7.64
CA ALA A 287 6.11 5.29 -7.83
C ALA A 287 6.80 4.08 -7.20
N ASN A 288 6.49 3.79 -5.92
CA ASN A 288 7.00 2.61 -5.23
C ASN A 288 6.57 1.31 -5.91
N ALA A 289 5.28 1.12 -6.14
CA ALA A 289 4.74 -0.14 -6.67
C ALA A 289 5.32 -0.48 -8.04
N ILE A 290 5.45 0.49 -8.94
CA ILE A 290 6.03 0.31 -10.27
C ILE A 290 7.51 -0.07 -10.16
N MET A 291 8.31 0.69 -9.41
CA MET A 291 9.75 0.43 -9.28
C MET A 291 10.01 -0.92 -8.58
N LYS A 292 9.25 -1.24 -7.53
CA LYS A 292 9.27 -2.54 -6.88
C LYS A 292 8.89 -3.68 -7.84
N GLY A 293 7.85 -3.48 -8.65
CA GLY A 293 7.43 -4.43 -9.67
C GLY A 293 8.53 -4.73 -10.69
N VAL A 294 9.32 -3.73 -11.07
CA VAL A 294 10.49 -3.89 -11.94
C VAL A 294 11.61 -4.64 -11.21
N ARG A 295 11.96 -4.25 -9.99
CA ARG A 295 12.99 -4.94 -9.19
C ARG A 295 12.67 -6.43 -9.02
N LEU A 296 11.43 -6.77 -8.76
CA LEU A 296 10.98 -8.15 -8.60
C LEU A 296 10.82 -8.90 -9.95
N GLY A 297 10.94 -8.22 -11.08
CA GLY A 297 10.74 -8.78 -12.42
C GLY A 297 9.28 -9.10 -12.75
N VAL A 298 8.34 -8.50 -12.03
CA VAL A 298 6.90 -8.56 -12.32
C VAL A 298 6.55 -7.66 -13.49
N LEU A 299 7.23 -6.52 -13.59
CA LEU A 299 7.20 -5.59 -14.71
C LEU A 299 8.54 -5.61 -15.47
N GLY A 300 8.49 -5.33 -16.77
CA GLY A 300 9.70 -5.15 -17.57
C GLY A 300 10.43 -3.85 -17.22
N GLU A 301 11.74 -3.79 -17.49
CA GLU A 301 12.62 -2.65 -17.18
C GLU A 301 12.08 -1.30 -17.67
N ARG A 302 11.42 -1.27 -18.82
CA ARG A 302 10.82 -0.06 -19.38
C ARG A 302 9.83 0.66 -18.46
N TYR A 303 9.22 -0.05 -17.49
CA TYR A 303 8.29 0.55 -16.54
C TYR A 303 8.99 1.41 -15.49
N TYR A 304 10.27 1.16 -15.22
CA TYR A 304 11.03 1.90 -14.21
C TYR A 304 10.94 3.41 -14.41
N GLN A 305 11.04 3.88 -15.66
CA GLN A 305 10.97 5.31 -15.98
C GLN A 305 9.68 6.00 -15.51
N TYR A 306 8.54 5.28 -15.49
CA TYR A 306 7.28 5.87 -15.05
C TYR A 306 7.24 6.05 -13.53
N GLY A 307 7.67 5.04 -12.77
CA GLY A 307 7.81 5.15 -11.32
C GLY A 307 8.85 6.19 -10.92
N ARG A 308 9.99 6.19 -11.60
CA ARG A 308 11.07 7.15 -11.35
C ARG A 308 10.63 8.59 -11.65
N ARG A 309 9.93 8.84 -12.75
CA ARG A 309 9.41 10.17 -13.09
C ARG A 309 8.41 10.68 -12.04
N ALA A 310 7.53 9.81 -11.53
CA ALA A 310 6.63 10.18 -10.44
C ALA A 310 7.40 10.54 -9.15
N PHE A 311 8.38 9.74 -8.78
CA PHE A 311 9.26 10.02 -7.63
C PHE A 311 9.97 11.36 -7.77
N ASP A 312 10.60 11.61 -8.92
CA ASP A 312 11.32 12.87 -9.18
C ASP A 312 10.35 14.07 -9.14
N GLY A 313 9.17 13.94 -9.77
CA GLY A 313 8.16 15.00 -9.75
C GLY A 313 7.61 15.31 -8.36
N ILE A 314 7.42 14.31 -7.50
CA ILE A 314 7.06 14.52 -6.09
C ILE A 314 8.17 15.29 -5.37
N CYS A 315 9.43 14.88 -5.54
CA CYS A 315 10.57 15.56 -4.95
C CYS A 315 10.68 17.02 -5.39
N GLU A 316 10.39 17.31 -6.66
CA GLU A 316 10.50 18.66 -7.23
C GLU A 316 9.31 19.56 -6.84
N THR A 317 8.11 19.00 -6.69
CA THR A 317 6.89 19.80 -6.56
C THR A 317 6.25 19.76 -5.18
N CYS A 318 6.46 18.70 -4.42
CA CYS A 318 5.82 18.51 -3.12
C CYS A 318 6.78 18.60 -1.93
N LEU A 319 8.10 18.42 -2.13
CA LEU A 319 9.07 18.56 -1.06
C LEU A 319 9.55 20.00 -0.97
N SER A 320 9.27 20.66 0.16
CA SER A 320 9.57 22.08 0.41
C SER A 320 10.45 22.26 1.64
N GLU A 321 11.22 23.35 1.68
CA GLU A 321 11.99 23.75 2.84
C GLU A 321 11.64 25.20 3.20
N TYR A 322 11.24 25.43 4.45
CA TYR A 322 10.98 26.75 4.99
C TYR A 322 11.61 26.88 6.39
N ASP A 323 12.40 27.92 6.61
CA ASP A 323 13.15 28.16 7.86
C ASP A 323 13.95 26.94 8.35
N GLY A 324 14.55 26.20 7.43
CA GLY A 324 15.34 24.99 7.73
C GLY A 324 14.52 23.76 8.08
N GLN A 325 13.19 23.85 8.05
CA GLN A 325 12.28 22.72 8.24
C GLN A 325 11.80 22.20 6.89
N LEU A 326 11.95 20.89 6.69
CA LEU A 326 11.46 20.20 5.50
C LEU A 326 10.02 19.75 5.70
N ALA A 327 9.25 19.82 4.63
CA ALA A 327 7.87 19.37 4.62
C ALA A 327 7.52 18.72 3.27
N LEU A 328 6.70 17.67 3.32
CA LEU A 328 6.09 17.03 2.16
C LEU A 328 4.65 17.51 2.05
N ASP A 329 4.36 18.22 0.98
CA ASP A 329 3.08 18.87 0.72
C ASP A 329 2.14 17.99 -0.10
N ASN A 330 0.91 18.47 -0.30
CA ASN A 330 -0.06 17.99 -1.29
C ASN A 330 -0.62 16.60 -1.04
N ILE A 331 -0.73 16.20 0.23
CA ILE A 331 -1.26 14.91 0.67
C ILE A 331 -2.75 15.06 1.02
N CYS A 332 -3.63 14.30 0.37
CA CYS A 332 -5.02 14.16 0.82
C CYS A 332 -5.05 13.54 2.21
N LEU A 333 -5.64 14.25 3.20
CA LEU A 333 -5.65 13.77 4.58
C LEU A 333 -6.31 12.40 4.70
N VAL A 334 -7.55 12.29 4.25
CA VAL A 334 -8.31 11.04 4.26
C VAL A 334 -9.45 11.15 3.26
N ALA A 335 -9.79 10.07 2.58
CA ALA A 335 -11.07 9.92 1.93
C ALA A 335 -11.67 8.57 2.29
N GLY A 336 -12.96 8.55 2.50
CA GLY A 336 -13.71 7.35 2.86
C GLY A 336 -15.14 7.46 2.35
N LEU A 337 -15.93 6.42 2.57
CA LEU A 337 -17.30 6.34 2.08
C LEU A 337 -18.27 6.08 3.24
N GLY A 338 -19.39 6.75 3.22
CA GLY A 338 -20.40 6.60 4.29
C GLY A 338 -19.99 7.27 5.61
N ASN A 339 -20.57 6.81 6.70
CA ASN A 339 -20.52 7.29 8.08
C ASN A 339 -21.39 8.53 8.35
N THR A 340 -21.28 9.13 9.54
CA THR A 340 -22.05 10.32 9.97
C THR A 340 -21.70 11.60 9.20
N ALA A 341 -20.59 11.63 8.48
CA ALA A 341 -20.12 12.78 7.69
C ALA A 341 -20.67 12.80 6.26
N HIS A 342 -21.55 11.88 5.89
CA HIS A 342 -22.12 11.77 4.53
C HIS A 342 -21.08 11.81 3.42
N ARG A 343 -20.06 10.95 3.53
CA ARG A 343 -19.02 10.80 2.51
C ARG A 343 -19.62 10.07 1.31
N GLU A 344 -20.01 10.86 0.32
CA GLU A 344 -20.82 10.40 -0.82
C GLU A 344 -20.00 9.75 -1.94
N GLY A 345 -18.68 9.89 -1.92
CA GLY A 345 -17.80 9.39 -2.98
C GLY A 345 -17.99 10.09 -4.32
N THR A 346 -18.64 11.27 -4.34
CA THR A 346 -18.75 12.13 -5.52
C THR A 346 -17.42 12.83 -5.81
N PHE A 347 -17.27 13.38 -7.02
CA PHE A 347 -16.11 14.19 -7.34
C PHE A 347 -15.94 15.37 -6.37
N ASP A 348 -17.01 16.11 -6.10
CA ASP A 348 -16.99 17.26 -5.19
C ASP A 348 -16.60 16.84 -3.77
N TYR A 349 -17.03 15.67 -3.31
CA TYR A 349 -16.61 15.13 -2.03
C TYR A 349 -15.09 14.93 -1.99
N TYR A 350 -14.49 14.25 -2.99
CA TYR A 350 -13.02 14.06 -3.02
C TYR A 350 -12.26 15.37 -3.08
N MET A 351 -12.82 16.39 -3.73
CA MET A 351 -12.21 17.74 -3.78
C MET A 351 -12.38 18.52 -2.47
N SER A 352 -13.32 18.15 -1.63
CA SER A 352 -13.58 18.81 -0.33
C SER A 352 -12.69 18.29 0.81
N GLU A 353 -12.04 17.14 0.64
CA GLU A 353 -11.16 16.56 1.66
C GLU A 353 -9.91 17.44 1.87
N PRO A 354 -9.48 17.64 3.13
CA PRO A 354 -8.34 18.49 3.42
C PRO A 354 -7.05 17.97 2.77
N VAL A 355 -6.28 18.88 2.21
CA VAL A 355 -4.90 18.64 1.77
C VAL A 355 -3.95 19.09 2.89
N VAL A 356 -3.01 18.24 3.26
CA VAL A 356 -2.13 18.43 4.42
C VAL A 356 -0.66 18.17 4.07
N LYS A 357 0.22 18.49 5.04
CA LYS A 357 1.65 18.21 4.96
C LYS A 357 2.02 17.09 5.91
N ASN A 358 3.09 16.37 5.56
CA ASN A 358 3.81 15.41 6.43
C ASN A 358 2.97 14.23 6.94
N ASP A 359 1.83 13.92 6.35
CA ASP A 359 1.08 12.74 6.74
C ASP A 359 1.74 11.46 6.21
N ALA A 360 1.91 10.45 7.05
CA ALA A 360 2.61 9.22 6.68
C ALA A 360 1.92 8.42 5.57
N LYS A 361 0.67 8.73 5.22
CA LYS A 361 0.01 8.16 4.04
C LYS A 361 0.69 8.57 2.72
N GLY A 362 1.41 9.71 2.72
CA GLY A 362 2.29 10.13 1.63
C GLY A 362 3.75 9.88 1.95
N VAL A 363 4.21 10.26 3.15
CA VAL A 363 5.62 10.14 3.55
C VAL A 363 6.12 8.70 3.44
N ALA A 364 5.39 7.73 3.97
CA ALA A 364 5.85 6.33 3.96
C ALA A 364 6.00 5.77 2.53
N PRO A 365 5.03 5.94 1.62
CA PRO A 365 5.22 5.53 0.23
C PRO A 365 6.37 6.24 -0.49
N LEU A 366 6.60 7.54 -0.20
CA LEU A 366 7.74 8.25 -0.77
C LEU A 366 9.07 7.67 -0.29
N VAL A 367 9.18 7.32 1.00
CA VAL A 367 10.37 6.64 1.54
C VAL A 367 10.55 5.26 0.91
N LEU A 368 9.48 4.50 0.71
CA LEU A 368 9.54 3.21 0.00
C LEU A 368 9.97 3.38 -1.46
N ALA A 369 9.46 4.40 -2.16
CA ALA A 369 9.90 4.72 -3.52
C ALA A 369 11.38 5.13 -3.56
N TYR A 370 11.86 5.88 -2.57
CA TYR A 370 13.28 6.22 -2.41
C TYR A 370 14.15 4.95 -2.23
N ILE A 371 13.70 4.00 -1.43
CA ILE A 371 14.37 2.71 -1.24
C ILE A 371 14.48 1.96 -2.59
N GLU A 372 13.44 1.97 -3.41
CA GLU A 372 13.49 1.32 -4.73
C GLU A 372 14.48 2.02 -5.68
N THR A 373 14.68 3.34 -5.57
CA THR A 373 15.77 4.01 -6.31
C THR A 373 17.14 3.54 -5.86
N MET A 374 17.35 3.35 -4.54
CA MET A 374 18.61 2.82 -4.01
C MET A 374 18.86 1.38 -4.47
N HIS A 375 17.82 0.54 -4.51
CA HIS A 375 17.92 -0.82 -5.04
C HIS A 375 18.34 -0.80 -6.52
N HIS A 376 17.70 0.02 -7.32
CA HIS A 376 18.01 0.16 -8.74
C HIS A 376 19.46 0.58 -8.95
N ASP A 377 19.95 1.55 -8.20
CA ASP A 377 21.34 2.02 -8.28
C ASP A 377 22.35 0.93 -7.88
N LYS A 378 22.07 0.20 -6.78
CA LYS A 378 22.91 -0.93 -6.33
C LYS A 378 22.97 -2.07 -7.34
N LEU A 379 21.88 -2.35 -8.03
CA LEU A 379 21.78 -3.42 -9.03
C LEU A 379 22.25 -2.98 -10.41
N GLY A 380 22.60 -1.69 -10.59
CA GLY A 380 22.97 -1.12 -11.88
C GLY A 380 21.87 -1.26 -12.94
N GLY A 381 20.61 -1.11 -12.52
CA GLY A 381 19.41 -1.23 -13.34
C GLY A 381 19.03 -2.69 -13.70
N LYS A 382 19.62 -3.68 -13.05
CA LYS A 382 19.28 -5.10 -13.29
C LYS A 382 18.25 -5.58 -12.28
N ARG A 383 17.54 -6.64 -12.67
CA ARG A 383 16.64 -7.36 -11.76
C ARG A 383 17.42 -7.88 -10.54
N ASP A 384 16.78 -7.83 -9.37
CA ASP A 384 17.33 -8.42 -8.15
C ASP A 384 17.54 -9.94 -8.34
N PRO A 385 18.76 -10.46 -8.21
CA PRO A 385 19.04 -11.88 -8.33
C PRO A 385 18.41 -12.71 -7.20
N LEU A 386 18.04 -12.07 -6.07
CA LEU A 386 17.34 -12.70 -4.95
C LEU A 386 15.82 -12.64 -5.10
N ALA A 387 15.29 -11.94 -6.11
CA ALA A 387 13.86 -11.95 -6.39
C ALA A 387 13.39 -13.38 -6.67
N PRO A 388 12.17 -13.75 -6.22
CA PRO A 388 11.67 -15.12 -6.38
C PRO A 388 11.83 -15.62 -7.80
N SER A 389 12.53 -16.73 -7.98
CA SER A 389 12.74 -17.35 -9.29
C SER A 389 11.43 -17.88 -9.87
N GLY A 390 11.18 -17.65 -11.14
CA GLY A 390 10.02 -18.20 -11.84
C GLY A 390 9.24 -17.21 -12.70
N VAL A 391 9.66 -15.93 -12.75
CA VAL A 391 9.05 -14.97 -13.66
C VAL A 391 9.88 -14.93 -14.94
N CYS A 392 9.35 -15.52 -16.01
CA CYS A 392 9.82 -15.23 -17.35
C CYS A 392 9.55 -13.74 -17.61
N SER A 393 10.55 -12.99 -18.05
CA SER A 393 10.34 -11.58 -18.45
C SER A 393 9.18 -11.54 -19.45
N ILE A 394 8.13 -10.79 -19.10
CA ILE A 394 7.09 -10.48 -20.08
C ILE A 394 7.73 -9.50 -21.03
N GLU A 395 8.04 -9.98 -22.25
CA GLU A 395 8.45 -9.11 -23.32
C GLU A 395 7.28 -8.18 -23.69
N ASP A 396 7.64 -6.97 -24.07
CA ASP A 396 6.83 -5.82 -24.41
C ASP A 396 5.46 -6.16 -25.07
N PRO A 397 4.31 -5.73 -24.54
CA PRO A 397 3.02 -5.90 -25.21
C PRO A 397 2.92 -5.13 -26.55
N PHE A 398 3.79 -4.12 -26.80
CA PHE A 398 3.94 -3.49 -28.11
C PHE A 398 4.97 -4.19 -29.02
N GLY A 399 5.69 -5.19 -28.52
CA GLY A 399 6.69 -6.00 -29.22
C GLY A 399 6.27 -7.45 -29.50
N GLY A 400 4.98 -7.78 -29.52
CA GLY A 400 4.49 -9.08 -29.99
C GLY A 400 4.39 -10.18 -28.93
N TYR A 401 3.74 -9.91 -27.81
CA TYR A 401 3.35 -10.94 -26.84
C TYR A 401 2.46 -12.00 -27.49
N THR A 402 2.95 -13.21 -27.58
CA THR A 402 2.15 -14.40 -27.90
C THR A 402 1.96 -15.22 -26.63
N PRO A 403 0.75 -15.30 -26.07
CA PRO A 403 0.51 -16.12 -24.89
C PRO A 403 0.80 -17.59 -25.18
N GLY A 404 1.66 -18.20 -24.41
CA GLY A 404 1.61 -19.65 -24.20
C GLY A 404 2.51 -20.56 -25.03
N ILE A 405 3.48 -20.09 -25.83
CA ILE A 405 4.28 -21.03 -26.66
C ILE A 405 5.70 -21.30 -26.15
N ASN A 406 6.25 -20.53 -25.21
CA ASN A 406 7.65 -20.69 -24.78
C ASN A 406 7.85 -21.13 -23.31
N ALA A 407 6.84 -21.65 -22.63
CA ALA A 407 6.97 -22.08 -21.24
C ALA A 407 7.70 -23.45 -21.05
N HIS A 408 8.18 -24.09 -22.11
CA HIS A 408 8.75 -25.44 -22.02
C HIS A 408 10.12 -25.65 -22.71
N LYS A 409 10.90 -24.60 -22.90
CA LYS A 409 12.30 -24.82 -23.36
C LYS A 409 13.26 -23.94 -22.57
N GLY A 410 13.87 -24.50 -21.55
CA GLY A 410 15.05 -23.94 -20.92
C GLY A 410 15.09 -23.99 -19.40
N CYS A 411 14.93 -25.16 -18.83
CA CYS A 411 15.43 -25.50 -17.49
C CYS A 411 16.00 -26.93 -17.59
N GLU A 412 17.22 -27.04 -18.02
CA GLU A 412 18.14 -28.08 -17.63
C GLU A 412 19.32 -27.47 -16.87
#